data_26122bcf1c33c20f74df84b4dd34c95b
#
_entry.id   26122bcf1c33c20f74df84b4dd34c95b
#
_cell.length_a   1.000
_cell.length_b   1.000
_cell.length_c   1.000
_cell.angle_alpha   90.00
_cell.angle_beta   90.00
_cell.angle_gamma   90.00
#
_symmetry.space_group_name_H-M   'P 1'
#
loop_
_entity.id
_entity.type
_entity.pdbx_description
1 polymer ?
#
loop_
_entity_poly.entity_id
_entity_poly.type
_entity_poly.pdbx_seq_one_letter_code
_entity_poly.pdbx_strand_id
1 'polypeptide(L)'
;MKRRNLINVAVLGFAMTAGAAWAQQTTLRVFSGGQNQRPDLMRQLFDQYQKANPGVKIDIETGGATSELQRQYLSTVLNAKDTAIDIYLIDIVNPAQYYNAGWLEPLDAYVGGPNAMKAYLPVYSQANIVNGKVAAMPAFADAMFMYYRKDLLEKYGIKEPKTWDELSVAAQKIQAGEKNPNLQGLSIQGAPIEGAVCTFLLPYWSQGKSFNDAAGKMTLDKDAAVKGMDMWLKLVDQGVMKKNIAEVTTPATVNEFKAGQVAFAINWGFAWDRFKDDADSQVKGKVGVMPLPSMTGGKSATCVGGWQWAVSAFSKSKAESAKLVQFLASANSSKFLAAEGSLLPTYQSVYTDADVVKQVPWFKDAANVVIAGQARPISAQYGQVSDAIRTTTSAILARTKTSADGVAEIETRLNRVMR
;
A
#
# COMPACT_ATOMS: atom_id res chain seq x y z
N MET A 1 -59.97 75.53 -36.14
CA MET A 1 -59.88 74.10 -36.16
C MET A 1 -58.41 73.69 -36.31
N LYS A 2 -57.69 73.26 -35.24
CA LYS A 2 -56.34 72.81 -35.29
C LYS A 2 -56.25 71.45 -34.56
N ARG A 3 -55.99 70.38 -35.28
CA ARG A 3 -55.75 69.00 -34.71
C ARG A 3 -54.33 68.97 -34.16
N ARG A 4 -54.21 68.60 -32.90
CA ARG A 4 -52.89 68.28 -32.24
C ARG A 4 -52.71 66.76 -32.31
N ASN A 5 -51.66 66.34 -32.99
CA ASN A 5 -51.19 64.96 -32.99
C ASN A 5 -50.33 64.73 -31.73
N LEU A 6 -50.73 63.75 -30.92
CA LEU A 6 -49.94 63.21 -29.82
C LEU A 6 -49.10 62.05 -30.34
N ILE A 7 -47.78 62.18 -30.27
CA ILE A 7 -46.82 61.13 -30.55
C ILE A 7 -46.57 60.35 -29.26
N ASN A 8 -47.02 59.12 -29.25
CA ASN A 8 -46.68 58.14 -28.16
C ASN A 8 -45.28 57.58 -28.45
N VAL A 9 -44.29 57.91 -27.61
CA VAL A 9 -42.97 57.27 -27.57
C VAL A 9 -43.07 56.05 -26.65
N ALA A 10 -43.09 54.84 -27.24
CA ALA A 10 -42.93 53.57 -26.49
C ALA A 10 -41.46 53.34 -26.19
N VAL A 11 -41.06 53.44 -24.95
CA VAL A 11 -39.74 53.06 -24.44
C VAL A 11 -39.77 51.54 -24.22
N LEU A 12 -39.15 50.76 -25.14
CA LEU A 12 -38.87 49.33 -24.90
C LEU A 12 -37.70 49.20 -23.96
N GLY A 13 -38.00 48.89 -22.70
CA GLY A 13 -37.00 48.47 -21.73
C GLY A 13 -36.48 47.05 -22.05
N PHE A 14 -35.27 46.95 -22.51
CA PHE A 14 -34.53 45.68 -22.64
C PHE A 14 -34.10 45.24 -21.24
N ALA A 15 -34.87 44.35 -20.58
CA ALA A 15 -34.42 43.65 -19.40
C ALA A 15 -33.39 42.63 -19.80
N MET A 16 -32.07 42.93 -19.61
CA MET A 16 -31.01 41.94 -19.65
C MET A 16 -31.18 41.02 -18.42
N THR A 17 -31.84 39.90 -18.61
CA THR A 17 -31.76 38.77 -17.67
C THR A 17 -30.33 38.20 -17.81
N ALA A 18 -29.44 38.59 -16.90
CA ALA A 18 -28.20 37.90 -16.67
C ALA A 18 -28.56 36.49 -16.20
N GLY A 19 -28.70 35.58 -17.13
CA GLY A 19 -28.78 34.13 -16.85
C GLY A 19 -27.52 33.73 -16.11
N ALA A 20 -27.60 33.57 -14.80
CA ALA A 20 -26.58 32.86 -14.06
C ALA A 20 -26.51 31.46 -14.70
N ALA A 21 -25.54 31.25 -15.57
CA ALA A 21 -25.20 29.92 -16.05
C ALA A 21 -24.81 29.13 -14.80
N TRP A 22 -25.70 28.32 -14.32
CA TRP A 22 -25.38 27.32 -13.31
C TRP A 22 -24.31 26.44 -13.93
N ALA A 23 -23.04 26.64 -13.56
CA ALA A 23 -21.97 25.78 -13.98
C ALA A 23 -22.38 24.37 -13.57
N GLN A 24 -22.57 23.50 -14.55
CA GLN A 24 -22.98 22.12 -14.32
C GLN A 24 -21.94 21.48 -13.40
N GLN A 25 -22.37 21.09 -12.20
CA GLN A 25 -21.51 20.49 -11.19
C GLN A 25 -20.98 19.16 -11.75
N THR A 26 -19.67 19.01 -11.83
CA THR A 26 -19.02 17.76 -12.22
C THR A 26 -18.96 16.84 -11.01
N THR A 27 -19.56 15.67 -11.08
CA THR A 27 -19.42 14.64 -10.05
C THR A 27 -18.31 13.67 -10.46
N LEU A 28 -17.29 13.52 -9.60
CA LEU A 28 -16.23 12.53 -9.72
C LEU A 28 -16.47 11.41 -8.72
N ARG A 29 -16.48 10.16 -9.20
CA ARG A 29 -16.55 8.99 -8.33
C ARG A 29 -15.16 8.41 -8.14
N VAL A 30 -14.74 8.26 -6.89
CA VAL A 30 -13.40 7.84 -6.50
C VAL A 30 -13.47 6.54 -5.69
N PHE A 31 -12.89 5.47 -6.20
CA PHE A 31 -12.65 4.25 -5.43
C PHE A 31 -11.40 4.43 -4.57
N SER A 32 -11.57 4.44 -3.24
CA SER A 32 -10.50 4.73 -2.28
C SER A 32 -10.00 3.51 -1.51
N GLY A 33 -10.33 2.31 -1.96
CA GLY A 33 -9.91 1.07 -1.30
C GLY A 33 -10.71 0.73 -0.04
N GLY A 34 -10.13 -0.07 0.84
CA GLY A 34 -10.73 -0.52 2.11
C GLY A 34 -10.27 0.31 3.32
N GLN A 35 -10.58 -0.17 4.52
CA GLN A 35 -10.28 0.54 5.78
C GLN A 35 -8.79 0.81 6.01
N ASN A 36 -7.91 -0.06 5.53
CA ASN A 36 -6.46 0.12 5.67
C ASN A 36 -5.91 1.28 4.83
N GLN A 37 -6.65 1.73 3.80
CA GLN A 37 -6.32 2.89 2.98
C GLN A 37 -6.87 4.20 3.56
N ARG A 38 -7.44 4.17 4.75
CA ARG A 38 -7.92 5.35 5.49
C ARG A 38 -8.91 6.20 4.67
N PRO A 39 -10.06 5.64 4.25
CA PRO A 39 -11.07 6.39 3.51
C PRO A 39 -11.63 7.60 4.30
N ASP A 40 -11.52 7.57 5.61
CA ASP A 40 -11.81 8.69 6.52
C ASP A 40 -10.91 9.91 6.26
N LEU A 41 -9.60 9.70 6.11
CA LEU A 41 -8.63 10.76 5.77
C LEU A 41 -8.76 11.18 4.30
N MET A 42 -9.01 10.22 3.39
CA MET A 42 -9.26 10.55 1.99
C MET A 42 -10.49 11.46 1.87
N ARG A 43 -11.56 11.22 2.65
CA ARG A 43 -12.74 12.10 2.69
C ARG A 43 -12.35 13.53 3.06
N GLN A 44 -11.49 13.72 4.05
CA GLN A 44 -11.05 15.06 4.45
C GLN A 44 -10.28 15.79 3.34
N LEU A 45 -9.41 15.09 2.60
CA LEU A 45 -8.72 15.65 1.42
C LEU A 45 -9.71 16.02 0.31
N PHE A 46 -10.71 15.18 0.07
CA PHE A 46 -11.74 15.46 -0.93
C PHE A 46 -12.57 16.68 -0.54
N ASP A 47 -12.89 16.86 0.74
CA ASP A 47 -13.61 18.03 1.24
C ASP A 47 -12.78 19.31 1.09
N GLN A 48 -11.46 19.25 1.35
CA GLN A 48 -10.53 20.36 1.07
C GLN A 48 -10.53 20.74 -0.40
N TYR A 49 -10.46 19.73 -1.30
CA TYR A 49 -10.50 19.97 -2.74
C TYR A 49 -11.83 20.59 -3.19
N GLN A 50 -12.96 20.04 -2.74
CA GLN A 50 -14.30 20.56 -3.08
C GLN A 50 -14.49 22.01 -2.60
N LYS A 51 -13.97 22.35 -1.42
CA LYS A 51 -14.02 23.72 -0.89
C LYS A 51 -13.28 24.70 -1.80
N ALA A 52 -12.16 24.29 -2.39
CA ALA A 52 -11.40 25.10 -3.35
C ALA A 52 -11.97 25.05 -4.78
N ASN A 53 -12.80 24.05 -5.09
CA ASN A 53 -13.37 23.81 -6.42
C ASN A 53 -14.88 23.55 -6.32
N PRO A 54 -15.71 24.57 -6.05
CA PRO A 54 -17.14 24.40 -5.73
C PRO A 54 -17.98 23.82 -6.90
N GLY A 55 -17.45 23.83 -8.12
CA GLY A 55 -18.05 23.14 -9.28
C GLY A 55 -17.83 21.64 -9.33
N VAL A 56 -17.08 21.05 -8.37
CA VAL A 56 -16.78 19.63 -8.32
C VAL A 56 -17.41 19.01 -7.08
N LYS A 57 -18.11 17.89 -7.27
CA LYS A 57 -18.59 16.99 -6.22
C LYS A 57 -17.78 15.70 -6.28
N ILE A 58 -17.42 15.13 -5.12
CA ILE A 58 -16.68 13.88 -5.05
C ILE A 58 -17.48 12.87 -4.25
N ASP A 59 -17.87 11.79 -4.92
CA ASP A 59 -18.50 10.62 -4.32
C ASP A 59 -17.42 9.55 -4.09
N ILE A 60 -17.34 9.05 -2.86
CA ILE A 60 -16.36 8.04 -2.48
C ILE A 60 -16.98 6.65 -2.54
N GLU A 61 -16.28 5.72 -3.15
CA GLU A 61 -16.60 4.31 -3.11
C GLU A 61 -15.49 3.57 -2.37
N THR A 62 -15.87 2.64 -1.50
CA THR A 62 -14.93 1.83 -0.71
C THR A 62 -15.25 0.36 -0.88
N GLY A 63 -14.23 -0.50 -0.82
CA GLY A 63 -14.43 -1.94 -0.91
C GLY A 63 -13.14 -2.74 -0.86
N GLY A 64 -13.28 -4.05 -0.63
CA GLY A 64 -12.17 -4.99 -0.58
C GLY A 64 -11.32 -4.85 0.70
N ALA A 65 -11.39 -5.84 1.58
CA ALA A 65 -10.59 -5.86 2.81
C ALA A 65 -9.10 -6.10 2.56
N THR A 66 -8.74 -6.63 1.39
CA THR A 66 -7.38 -6.98 1.00
C THR A 66 -7.07 -6.48 -0.42
N SER A 67 -5.78 -6.34 -0.75
CA SER A 67 -5.33 -5.85 -2.05
C SER A 67 -5.81 -6.73 -3.22
N GLU A 68 -5.83 -8.05 -3.05
CA GLU A 68 -6.33 -8.96 -4.08
C GLU A 68 -7.84 -8.86 -4.30
N LEU A 69 -8.65 -8.67 -3.25
CA LEU A 69 -10.09 -8.44 -3.41
C LEU A 69 -10.37 -7.13 -4.13
N GLN A 70 -9.62 -6.08 -3.81
CA GLN A 70 -9.69 -4.80 -4.52
C GLN A 70 -9.29 -4.96 -5.99
N ARG A 71 -8.19 -5.67 -6.26
CA ARG A 71 -7.74 -5.98 -7.63
C ARG A 71 -8.78 -6.77 -8.41
N GLN A 72 -9.41 -7.79 -7.80
CA GLN A 72 -10.48 -8.57 -8.45
C GLN A 72 -11.68 -7.69 -8.80
N TYR A 73 -12.14 -6.88 -7.86
CA TYR A 73 -13.23 -5.93 -8.10
C TYR A 73 -12.90 -4.97 -9.22
N LEU A 74 -11.77 -4.26 -9.14
CA LEU A 74 -11.34 -3.29 -10.16
C LEU A 74 -11.12 -3.93 -11.52
N SER A 75 -10.55 -5.14 -11.57
CA SER A 75 -10.39 -5.86 -12.84
C SER A 75 -11.73 -6.17 -13.49
N THR A 76 -12.75 -6.51 -12.70
CA THR A 76 -14.12 -6.75 -13.22
C THR A 76 -14.72 -5.47 -13.80
N VAL A 77 -14.68 -4.37 -13.04
CA VAL A 77 -15.21 -3.07 -13.44
C VAL A 77 -14.49 -2.53 -14.68
N LEU A 78 -13.16 -2.56 -14.69
CA LEU A 78 -12.32 -2.03 -15.76
C LEU A 78 -12.42 -2.89 -17.04
N ASN A 79 -12.51 -4.22 -16.91
CA ASN A 79 -12.70 -5.10 -18.06
C ASN A 79 -14.08 -4.89 -18.70
N ALA A 80 -15.11 -4.57 -17.92
CA ALA A 80 -16.42 -4.18 -18.41
C ALA A 80 -16.45 -2.78 -19.05
N LYS A 81 -15.33 -2.03 -19.00
CA LYS A 81 -15.23 -0.63 -19.45
C LYS A 81 -16.25 0.29 -18.77
N ASP A 82 -16.50 0.03 -17.48
CA ASP A 82 -17.47 0.80 -16.72
C ASP A 82 -17.01 2.27 -16.61
N THR A 83 -17.94 3.17 -16.85
CA THR A 83 -17.72 4.62 -16.80
C THR A 83 -18.14 5.24 -15.47
N ALA A 84 -18.58 4.43 -14.50
CA ALA A 84 -19.11 4.94 -13.24
C ALA A 84 -18.03 5.41 -12.28
N ILE A 85 -16.80 4.87 -12.37
CA ILE A 85 -15.69 5.25 -11.51
C ILE A 85 -14.65 6.00 -12.33
N ASP A 86 -14.27 7.19 -11.86
CA ASP A 86 -13.35 8.09 -12.57
C ASP A 86 -11.90 7.91 -12.09
N ILE A 87 -11.71 7.66 -10.80
CA ILE A 87 -10.38 7.58 -10.15
C ILE A 87 -10.32 6.34 -9.28
N TYR A 88 -9.18 5.67 -9.31
CA TYR A 88 -8.90 4.48 -8.51
C TYR A 88 -7.69 4.68 -7.62
N LEU A 89 -7.80 4.24 -6.37
CA LEU A 89 -6.65 4.01 -5.51
C LEU A 89 -6.20 2.55 -5.68
N ILE A 90 -5.02 2.34 -6.26
CA ILE A 90 -4.50 1.03 -6.64
C ILE A 90 -3.17 0.72 -5.94
N ASP A 91 -2.91 -0.56 -5.66
CA ASP A 91 -1.63 -1.01 -5.08
C ASP A 91 -0.46 -0.73 -6.06
N ILE A 92 0.73 -0.44 -5.54
CA ILE A 92 1.96 -0.13 -6.29
C ILE A 92 2.30 -1.18 -7.37
N VAL A 93 1.81 -2.39 -7.26
CA VAL A 93 2.04 -3.48 -8.22
C VAL A 93 1.09 -3.46 -9.42
N ASN A 94 0.04 -2.65 -9.40
CA ASN A 94 -1.00 -2.64 -10.41
C ASN A 94 -0.77 -1.72 -11.62
N PRO A 95 -0.02 -0.58 -11.54
CA PRO A 95 0.09 0.34 -12.65
C PRO A 95 0.51 -0.32 -13.96
N ALA A 96 1.52 -1.20 -13.94
CA ALA A 96 1.98 -1.89 -15.15
C ALA A 96 0.90 -2.81 -15.75
N GLN A 97 0.21 -3.57 -14.93
CA GLN A 97 -0.87 -4.46 -15.38
C GLN A 97 -2.03 -3.65 -15.98
N TYR A 98 -2.51 -2.64 -15.27
CA TYR A 98 -3.71 -1.89 -15.67
C TYR A 98 -3.45 -0.98 -16.88
N TYR A 99 -2.26 -0.38 -16.94
CA TYR A 99 -1.85 0.43 -18.08
C TYR A 99 -1.75 -0.40 -19.37
N ASN A 100 -1.08 -1.56 -19.31
CA ASN A 100 -0.94 -2.43 -20.48
C ASN A 100 -2.29 -3.05 -20.93
N ALA A 101 -3.24 -3.19 -20.00
CA ALA A 101 -4.62 -3.58 -20.33
C ALA A 101 -5.46 -2.45 -20.98
N GLY A 102 -4.92 -1.23 -21.06
CA GLY A 102 -5.63 -0.07 -21.59
C GLY A 102 -6.72 0.46 -20.67
N TRP A 103 -6.58 0.23 -19.36
CA TRP A 103 -7.58 0.62 -18.37
C TRP A 103 -7.30 1.97 -17.71
N LEU A 104 -6.07 2.49 -17.83
CA LEU A 104 -5.66 3.76 -17.23
C LEU A 104 -5.43 4.83 -18.30
N GLU A 105 -5.86 6.05 -17.98
CA GLU A 105 -5.54 7.25 -18.75
C GLU A 105 -4.08 7.64 -18.49
N PRO A 106 -3.22 7.82 -19.53
CA PRO A 106 -1.88 8.38 -19.36
C PRO A 106 -1.94 9.80 -18.83
N LEU A 107 -1.22 10.07 -17.76
CA LEU A 107 -1.28 11.36 -17.09
C LEU A 107 -0.28 12.40 -17.62
N ASP A 108 0.57 12.06 -18.60
CA ASP A 108 1.66 12.93 -19.10
C ASP A 108 1.19 14.33 -19.48
N ALA A 109 0.08 14.45 -20.20
CA ALA A 109 -0.47 15.73 -20.64
C ALA A 109 -0.93 16.62 -19.49
N TYR A 110 -1.26 16.01 -18.36
CA TYR A 110 -1.77 16.71 -17.18
C TYR A 110 -0.67 17.10 -16.18
N VAL A 111 0.37 16.27 -16.06
CA VAL A 111 1.41 16.43 -15.02
C VAL A 111 2.75 16.93 -15.56
N GLY A 112 2.89 17.13 -16.89
CA GLY A 112 4.15 17.54 -17.52
C GLY A 112 5.12 16.37 -17.77
N GLY A 113 4.59 15.14 -17.86
CA GLY A 113 5.32 13.93 -18.22
C GLY A 113 6.14 13.31 -17.08
N PRO A 114 7.02 12.34 -17.39
CA PRO A 114 7.77 11.57 -16.40
C PRO A 114 8.68 12.39 -15.49
N ASN A 115 9.05 13.62 -15.89
CA ASN A 115 9.85 14.50 -15.04
C ASN A 115 9.15 14.89 -13.73
N ALA A 116 7.82 14.95 -13.71
CA ALA A 116 7.04 15.21 -12.50
C ALA A 116 7.26 14.14 -11.41
N MET A 117 7.68 12.94 -11.82
CA MET A 117 7.91 11.82 -10.90
C MET A 117 9.21 11.93 -10.11
N LYS A 118 10.13 12.83 -10.46
CA LYS A 118 11.42 13.05 -9.76
C LYS A 118 11.28 13.55 -8.32
N ALA A 119 10.12 14.11 -7.97
CA ALA A 119 9.85 14.60 -6.61
C ALA A 119 9.57 13.44 -5.61
N TYR A 120 9.26 12.26 -6.11
CA TYR A 120 8.92 11.11 -5.30
C TYR A 120 10.13 10.19 -5.06
N LEU A 121 10.03 9.35 -4.04
CA LEU A 121 11.02 8.29 -3.81
C LEU A 121 11.17 7.40 -5.06
N PRO A 122 12.40 6.97 -5.41
CA PRO A 122 12.68 6.28 -6.68
C PRO A 122 11.80 5.06 -6.96
N VAL A 123 11.50 4.25 -5.94
CA VAL A 123 10.67 3.05 -6.07
C VAL A 123 9.24 3.41 -6.53
N TYR A 124 8.68 4.51 -6.03
CA TYR A 124 7.34 4.98 -6.43
C TYR A 124 7.35 5.65 -7.80
N SER A 125 8.41 6.40 -8.12
CA SER A 125 8.59 6.95 -9.48
C SER A 125 8.62 5.83 -10.52
N GLN A 126 9.44 4.82 -10.29
CA GLN A 126 9.64 3.70 -11.22
C GLN A 126 8.37 2.86 -11.42
N ALA A 127 7.66 2.56 -10.32
CA ALA A 127 6.43 1.75 -10.38
C ALA A 127 5.29 2.42 -11.17
N ASN A 128 5.28 3.75 -11.23
CA ASN A 128 4.22 4.52 -11.88
C ASN A 128 4.56 4.98 -13.30
N ILE A 129 5.79 4.76 -13.77
CA ILE A 129 6.18 4.99 -15.15
C ILE A 129 6.14 3.66 -15.90
N VAL A 130 5.20 3.52 -16.81
CA VAL A 130 5.01 2.32 -17.63
C VAL A 130 5.18 2.69 -19.11
N ASN A 131 6.07 2.00 -19.82
CA ASN A 131 6.39 2.28 -21.23
C ASN A 131 6.73 3.76 -21.49
N GLY A 132 7.44 4.40 -20.55
CA GLY A 132 7.81 5.82 -20.63
C GLY A 132 6.67 6.80 -20.39
N LYS A 133 5.51 6.36 -19.92
CA LYS A 133 4.33 7.16 -19.62
C LYS A 133 3.99 7.13 -18.13
N VAL A 134 3.45 8.23 -17.62
CA VAL A 134 2.94 8.30 -16.24
C VAL A 134 1.58 7.60 -16.20
N ALA A 135 1.54 6.40 -15.67
CA ALA A 135 0.33 5.57 -15.57
C ALA A 135 -0.52 5.91 -14.35
N ALA A 136 0.12 6.36 -13.26
CA ALA A 136 -0.53 6.75 -12.01
C ALA A 136 0.38 7.70 -11.21
N MET A 137 -0.17 8.33 -10.16
CA MET A 137 0.57 9.23 -9.26
C MET A 137 0.64 8.63 -7.86
N PRO A 138 1.80 8.68 -7.17
CA PRO A 138 1.92 8.15 -5.82
C PRO A 138 0.98 8.84 -4.83
N ALA A 139 0.22 8.05 -4.06
CA ALA A 139 -0.65 8.54 -2.99
C ALA A 139 0.09 8.54 -1.64
N PHE A 140 0.43 7.37 -1.15
CA PHE A 140 1.24 7.19 0.05
C PHE A 140 2.08 5.91 -0.05
N ALA A 141 3.21 5.95 0.62
CA ALA A 141 4.14 4.83 0.74
C ALA A 141 3.66 3.83 1.79
N ASP A 142 4.17 2.61 1.69
CA ASP A 142 4.08 1.63 2.75
C ASP A 142 5.31 0.71 2.70
N ALA A 143 5.64 0.10 3.83
CA ALA A 143 6.68 -0.90 3.94
C ALA A 143 6.39 -1.85 5.10
N MET A 144 6.95 -3.04 5.06
CA MET A 144 6.89 -3.96 6.18
C MET A 144 7.95 -3.64 7.22
N PHE A 145 7.55 -3.62 8.48
CA PHE A 145 8.40 -3.42 9.65
C PHE A 145 8.27 -4.59 10.61
N MET A 146 9.29 -4.78 11.43
CA MET A 146 9.16 -5.59 12.63
C MET A 146 8.66 -4.70 13.77
N TYR A 147 7.42 -4.93 14.18
CA TYR A 147 6.86 -4.40 15.43
C TYR A 147 7.23 -5.34 16.57
N TYR A 148 7.59 -4.77 17.71
CA TYR A 148 7.95 -5.56 18.88
C TYR A 148 7.47 -4.94 20.18
N ARG A 149 7.29 -5.77 21.18
CA ARG A 149 6.96 -5.40 22.54
C ARG A 149 8.24 -4.94 23.27
N LYS A 150 8.51 -3.60 23.23
CA LYS A 150 9.69 -3.03 23.86
C LYS A 150 9.76 -3.29 25.38
N ASP A 151 8.60 -3.27 26.04
CA ASP A 151 8.49 -3.61 27.46
C ASP A 151 8.94 -5.04 27.77
N LEU A 152 8.68 -6.02 26.87
CA LEU A 152 9.15 -7.38 27.05
C LEU A 152 10.65 -7.51 26.78
N LEU A 153 11.18 -6.83 25.77
CA LEU A 153 12.61 -6.79 25.51
C LEU A 153 13.36 -6.20 26.71
N GLU A 154 12.90 -5.07 27.23
CA GLU A 154 13.46 -4.42 28.43
C GLU A 154 13.40 -5.35 29.67
N LYS A 155 12.21 -5.93 29.93
CA LYS A 155 11.99 -6.84 31.08
C LYS A 155 12.96 -8.02 31.08
N TYR A 156 13.27 -8.57 29.90
CA TYR A 156 14.16 -9.73 29.80
C TYR A 156 15.60 -9.40 29.41
N GLY A 157 15.96 -8.12 29.30
CA GLY A 157 17.29 -7.68 28.93
C GLY A 157 17.72 -8.17 27.55
N ILE A 158 16.78 -8.13 26.59
CA ILE A 158 16.97 -8.57 25.21
C ILE A 158 17.23 -7.35 24.33
N LYS A 159 18.29 -7.39 23.52
CA LYS A 159 18.53 -6.41 22.47
C LYS A 159 17.65 -6.72 21.26
N GLU A 160 17.39 -5.72 20.42
CA GLU A 160 16.69 -5.90 19.15
C GLU A 160 17.40 -6.97 18.30
N PRO A 161 16.71 -8.07 17.94
CA PRO A 161 17.31 -9.14 17.16
C PRO A 161 17.60 -8.70 15.73
N LYS A 162 18.79 -9.01 15.22
CA LYS A 162 19.24 -8.66 13.87
C LYS A 162 19.09 -9.79 12.88
N THR A 163 18.98 -11.02 13.35
CA THR A 163 18.78 -12.22 12.53
C THR A 163 17.55 -13.00 12.99
N TRP A 164 17.01 -13.84 12.09
CA TRP A 164 15.87 -14.70 12.43
C TRP A 164 16.22 -15.71 13.53
N ASP A 165 17.48 -16.16 13.61
CA ASP A 165 17.92 -17.03 14.70
C ASP A 165 17.95 -16.29 16.03
N GLU A 166 18.44 -15.05 16.08
CA GLU A 166 18.40 -14.20 17.27
C GLU A 166 16.95 -13.90 17.70
N LEU A 167 16.03 -13.64 16.72
CA LEU A 167 14.62 -13.45 17.02
C LEU A 167 14.01 -14.71 17.64
N SER A 168 14.34 -15.88 17.13
CA SER A 168 13.86 -17.14 17.69
C SER A 168 14.29 -17.29 19.17
N VAL A 169 15.56 -17.04 19.48
CA VAL A 169 16.07 -17.10 20.85
C VAL A 169 15.37 -16.06 21.74
N ALA A 170 15.20 -14.82 21.25
CA ALA A 170 14.51 -13.76 21.97
C ALA A 170 13.05 -14.14 22.28
N ALA A 171 12.33 -14.62 21.26
CA ALA A 171 10.93 -15.03 21.38
C ALA A 171 10.74 -16.17 22.39
N GLN A 172 11.57 -17.21 22.31
CA GLN A 172 11.52 -18.33 23.26
C GLN A 172 11.83 -17.91 24.70
N LYS A 173 12.80 -17.00 24.89
CA LYS A 173 13.12 -16.45 26.22
C LYS A 173 11.93 -15.68 26.82
N ILE A 174 11.25 -14.86 25.99
CA ILE A 174 10.05 -14.13 26.39
C ILE A 174 8.91 -15.10 26.73
N GLN A 175 8.61 -16.07 25.86
CA GLN A 175 7.55 -17.05 26.06
C GLN A 175 7.77 -17.86 27.36
N ALA A 176 9.00 -18.32 27.58
CA ALA A 176 9.35 -19.05 28.81
C ALA A 176 9.22 -18.18 30.09
N GLY A 177 9.58 -16.89 29.99
CA GLY A 177 9.51 -15.97 31.12
C GLY A 177 8.10 -15.51 31.43
N GLU A 178 7.27 -15.25 30.44
CA GLU A 178 5.89 -14.81 30.65
C GLU A 178 4.97 -15.95 31.12
N LYS A 179 5.30 -17.20 30.82
CA LYS A 179 4.50 -18.40 31.18
C LYS A 179 3.04 -18.30 30.76
N ASN A 180 2.78 -17.54 29.69
CA ASN A 180 1.48 -17.37 29.10
C ASN A 180 1.37 -18.28 27.87
N PRO A 181 0.58 -19.35 27.91
CA PRO A 181 0.47 -20.31 26.79
C PRO A 181 -0.14 -19.69 25.52
N ASN A 182 -0.81 -18.52 25.65
CA ASN A 182 -1.38 -17.80 24.53
C ASN A 182 -0.42 -16.80 23.89
N LEU A 183 0.77 -16.55 24.51
CA LEU A 183 1.75 -15.63 23.96
C LEU A 183 2.59 -16.32 22.89
N GLN A 184 2.39 -15.94 21.65
CA GLN A 184 3.22 -16.35 20.52
C GLN A 184 4.48 -15.49 20.40
N GLY A 185 5.54 -16.04 19.85
CA GLY A 185 6.78 -15.30 19.59
C GLY A 185 6.61 -14.31 18.43
N LEU A 186 6.15 -14.79 17.30
CA LEU A 186 6.07 -14.02 16.05
C LEU A 186 4.75 -14.27 15.32
N SER A 187 4.14 -13.20 14.80
CA SER A 187 3.03 -13.25 13.86
C SER A 187 3.44 -12.67 12.50
N ILE A 188 3.09 -13.37 11.42
CA ILE A 188 3.34 -12.97 10.03
C ILE A 188 2.09 -13.22 9.17
N GLN A 189 2.08 -12.69 7.94
CA GLN A 189 1.00 -12.88 6.98
C GLN A 189 1.22 -14.17 6.19
N GLY A 190 0.62 -15.27 6.62
CA GLY A 190 0.77 -16.60 6.01
C GLY A 190 -0.42 -17.05 5.17
N ALA A 191 -1.60 -16.42 5.30
CA ALA A 191 -2.76 -16.70 4.47
C ALA A 191 -2.49 -16.41 2.98
N PRO A 192 -3.22 -17.01 2.02
CA PRO A 192 -2.98 -16.83 0.58
C PRO A 192 -3.43 -15.45 0.08
N ILE A 193 -2.96 -14.39 0.74
CA ILE A 193 -3.18 -12.97 0.46
C ILE A 193 -1.90 -12.33 -0.09
N GLU A 194 -1.99 -11.09 -0.56
CA GLU A 194 -0.87 -10.36 -1.12
C GLU A 194 0.35 -10.26 -0.16
N GLY A 195 0.10 -10.19 1.15
CA GLY A 195 1.15 -10.20 2.15
C GLY A 195 2.01 -11.47 2.15
N ALA A 196 1.48 -12.62 1.72
CA ALA A 196 2.26 -13.85 1.60
C ALA A 196 3.29 -13.80 0.47
N VAL A 197 3.11 -12.94 -0.55
CA VAL A 197 4.16 -12.65 -1.54
C VAL A 197 5.37 -12.04 -0.85
N CYS A 198 5.15 -11.06 0.02
CA CYS A 198 6.23 -10.45 0.80
C CYS A 198 6.82 -11.46 1.80
N THR A 199 6.01 -12.26 2.47
CA THR A 199 6.49 -13.32 3.37
C THR A 199 7.47 -14.26 2.67
N PHE A 200 7.22 -14.62 1.41
CA PHE A 200 8.15 -15.38 0.58
C PHE A 200 9.44 -14.59 0.26
N LEU A 201 9.29 -13.33 -0.13
CA LEU A 201 10.38 -12.51 -0.63
C LEU A 201 11.34 -12.02 0.46
N LEU A 202 10.89 -11.79 1.69
CA LEU A 202 11.72 -11.26 2.77
C LEU A 202 12.97 -12.11 3.04
N PRO A 203 12.89 -13.43 3.34
CA PRO A 203 14.07 -14.24 3.56
C PRO A 203 14.85 -14.50 2.25
N TYR A 204 14.19 -14.49 1.10
CA TYR A 204 14.83 -14.62 -0.20
C TYR A 204 15.75 -13.43 -0.50
N TRP A 205 15.23 -12.21 -0.41
CA TRP A 205 15.99 -10.97 -0.60
C TRP A 205 17.12 -10.80 0.42
N SER A 206 16.85 -11.21 1.67
CA SER A 206 17.83 -11.14 2.74
C SER A 206 19.11 -11.93 2.46
N GLN A 207 19.06 -12.92 1.56
CA GLN A 207 20.21 -13.68 1.08
C GLN A 207 20.93 -12.99 -0.11
N GLY A 208 20.58 -11.73 -0.42
CA GLY A 208 21.16 -10.98 -1.53
C GLY A 208 20.64 -11.43 -2.91
N LYS A 209 19.53 -12.14 -2.96
CA LYS A 209 18.93 -12.61 -4.22
C LYS A 209 17.95 -11.58 -4.77
N SER A 210 17.89 -11.51 -6.10
CA SER A 210 16.90 -10.69 -6.81
C SER A 210 15.90 -11.59 -7.53
N PHE A 211 14.66 -11.12 -7.62
CA PHE A 211 13.62 -11.79 -8.41
C PHE A 211 13.69 -11.45 -9.90
N ASN A 212 14.57 -10.53 -10.26
CA ASN A 212 14.86 -10.14 -11.64
C ASN A 212 16.37 -10.19 -11.86
N ASP A 213 16.78 -10.65 -13.03
CA ASP A 213 18.16 -10.55 -13.49
C ASP A 213 18.50 -9.11 -13.94
N ALA A 214 19.74 -8.89 -14.36
CA ALA A 214 20.22 -7.59 -14.83
C ALA A 214 19.48 -7.07 -16.08
N ALA A 215 18.85 -7.96 -16.85
CA ALA A 215 18.01 -7.62 -18.02
C ALA A 215 16.54 -7.38 -17.66
N GLY A 216 16.18 -7.49 -16.36
CA GLY A 216 14.82 -7.33 -15.89
C GLY A 216 13.93 -8.59 -16.05
N LYS A 217 14.49 -9.69 -16.53
CA LYS A 217 13.77 -10.96 -16.64
C LYS A 217 13.61 -11.58 -15.25
N MET A 218 12.41 -12.05 -14.96
CA MET A 218 12.15 -12.77 -13.69
C MET A 218 12.97 -14.06 -13.62
N THR A 219 13.65 -14.24 -12.50
CA THR A 219 14.46 -15.43 -12.18
C THR A 219 14.20 -15.84 -10.74
N LEU A 220 14.34 -17.12 -10.44
CA LEU A 220 14.19 -17.66 -9.10
C LEU A 220 15.40 -18.54 -8.75
N ASP A 221 16.18 -18.13 -7.74
CA ASP A 221 17.18 -18.99 -7.11
C ASP A 221 16.45 -19.97 -6.18
N LYS A 222 16.30 -21.21 -6.62
CA LYS A 222 15.51 -22.23 -5.89
C LYS A 222 16.10 -22.55 -4.52
N ASP A 223 17.42 -22.64 -4.41
CA ASP A 223 18.06 -23.00 -3.14
C ASP A 223 17.84 -21.90 -2.09
N ALA A 224 17.95 -20.63 -2.50
CA ALA A 224 17.67 -19.52 -1.61
C ALA A 224 16.19 -19.44 -1.22
N ALA A 225 15.28 -19.73 -2.16
CA ALA A 225 13.85 -19.76 -1.90
C ALA A 225 13.46 -20.87 -0.92
N VAL A 226 13.99 -22.09 -1.13
CA VAL A 226 13.79 -23.23 -0.21
C VAL A 226 14.31 -22.89 1.19
N LYS A 227 15.55 -22.39 1.31
CA LYS A 227 16.12 -21.97 2.60
C LYS A 227 15.27 -20.92 3.31
N GLY A 228 14.69 -19.97 2.55
CA GLY A 228 13.81 -18.96 3.10
C GLY A 228 12.50 -19.54 3.67
N MET A 229 11.90 -20.49 2.96
CA MET A 229 10.69 -21.16 3.43
C MET A 229 10.97 -22.10 4.60
N ASP A 230 12.09 -22.83 4.57
CA ASP A 230 12.51 -23.70 5.68
C ASP A 230 12.78 -22.90 6.97
N MET A 231 13.28 -21.66 6.86
CA MET A 231 13.43 -20.78 8.01
C MET A 231 12.08 -20.49 8.67
N TRP A 232 11.03 -20.19 7.89
CA TRP A 232 9.69 -20.01 8.46
C TRP A 232 9.16 -21.29 9.13
N LEU A 233 9.31 -22.43 8.47
CA LEU A 233 8.89 -23.71 9.02
C LEU A 233 9.62 -24.07 10.32
N LYS A 234 10.94 -23.75 10.40
CA LYS A 234 11.74 -23.89 11.63
C LYS A 234 11.14 -23.07 12.79
N LEU A 235 10.71 -21.83 12.55
CA LEU A 235 10.09 -20.99 13.58
C LEU A 235 8.73 -21.56 14.04
N VAL A 236 7.97 -22.20 13.16
CA VAL A 236 6.76 -22.95 13.54
C VAL A 236 7.11 -24.15 14.40
N ASP A 237 8.10 -24.95 14.02
CA ASP A 237 8.51 -26.15 14.75
C ASP A 237 9.06 -25.83 16.15
N GLN A 238 9.71 -24.67 16.28
CA GLN A 238 10.22 -24.16 17.55
C GLN A 238 9.14 -23.53 18.45
N GLY A 239 7.88 -23.47 18.00
CA GLY A 239 6.77 -22.85 18.73
C GLY A 239 6.86 -21.32 18.82
N VAL A 240 7.74 -20.70 18.01
CA VAL A 240 7.85 -19.24 17.90
C VAL A 240 6.66 -18.68 17.13
N MET A 241 6.22 -19.39 16.10
CA MET A 241 5.01 -19.08 15.35
C MET A 241 3.94 -20.18 15.57
N LYS A 242 2.67 -19.81 15.46
CA LYS A 242 1.56 -20.75 15.59
C LYS A 242 1.50 -21.73 14.41
N LYS A 243 0.99 -22.95 14.65
CA LYS A 243 0.90 -23.99 13.63
C LYS A 243 -0.04 -23.64 12.47
N ASN A 244 -1.11 -22.90 12.75
CA ASN A 244 -2.06 -22.44 11.72
C ASN A 244 -1.69 -21.07 11.13
N ILE A 245 -0.39 -20.77 11.01
CA ILE A 245 0.12 -19.50 10.45
C ILE A 245 -0.40 -19.23 9.03
N ALA A 246 -0.70 -20.28 8.25
CA ALA A 246 -1.25 -20.18 6.90
C ALA A 246 -2.67 -19.59 6.84
N GLU A 247 -3.33 -19.36 7.97
CA GLU A 247 -4.64 -18.70 8.06
C GLU A 247 -4.54 -17.22 8.43
N VAL A 248 -3.33 -16.76 8.80
CA VAL A 248 -3.12 -15.41 9.32
C VAL A 248 -3.10 -14.38 8.22
N THR A 249 -4.08 -13.48 8.26
CA THR A 249 -4.22 -12.36 7.34
C THR A 249 -3.57 -11.09 7.88
N THR A 250 -3.49 -10.02 7.07
CA THR A 250 -3.02 -8.70 7.52
C THR A 250 -3.83 -8.16 8.71
N PRO A 251 -5.18 -8.16 8.70
CA PRO A 251 -5.95 -7.78 9.89
C PRO A 251 -5.69 -8.68 11.10
N ALA A 252 -5.48 -9.98 10.89
CA ALA A 252 -5.22 -10.91 11.99
C ALA A 252 -3.91 -10.55 12.71
N THR A 253 -2.81 -10.28 11.99
CA THR A 253 -1.54 -9.85 12.60
C THR A 253 -1.67 -8.54 13.39
N VAL A 254 -2.49 -7.58 12.90
CA VAL A 254 -2.81 -6.35 13.66
C VAL A 254 -3.52 -6.71 14.96
N ASN A 255 -4.56 -7.52 14.90
CA ASN A 255 -5.37 -7.85 16.07
C ASN A 255 -4.58 -8.65 17.11
N GLU A 256 -3.77 -9.62 16.68
CA GLU A 256 -2.93 -10.42 17.57
C GLU A 256 -1.91 -9.55 18.34
N PHE A 257 -1.23 -8.64 17.64
CA PHE A 257 -0.26 -7.75 18.26
C PHE A 257 -0.96 -6.71 19.17
N LYS A 258 -2.03 -6.11 18.68
CA LYS A 258 -2.83 -5.14 19.43
C LYS A 258 -3.40 -5.72 20.73
N ALA A 259 -3.80 -6.98 20.72
CA ALA A 259 -4.27 -7.71 21.90
C ALA A 259 -3.14 -8.15 22.86
N GLY A 260 -1.87 -7.90 22.51
CA GLY A 260 -0.73 -8.33 23.30
C GLY A 260 -0.46 -9.84 23.26
N GLN A 261 -0.98 -10.54 22.27
CA GLN A 261 -0.87 -12.00 22.12
C GLN A 261 0.42 -12.44 21.43
N VAL A 262 1.23 -11.52 20.93
CA VAL A 262 2.51 -11.80 20.29
C VAL A 262 3.59 -10.84 20.74
N ALA A 263 4.83 -11.31 20.82
CA ALA A 263 5.99 -10.50 21.19
C ALA A 263 6.52 -9.68 20.00
N PHE A 264 6.47 -10.25 18.81
CA PHE A 264 6.90 -9.66 17.53
C PHE A 264 5.84 -9.84 16.46
N ALA A 265 5.68 -8.85 15.57
CA ALA A 265 4.79 -8.95 14.42
C ALA A 265 5.39 -8.28 13.19
N ILE A 266 5.30 -8.92 12.03
CA ILE A 266 5.58 -8.26 10.75
C ILE A 266 4.29 -7.66 10.23
N ASN A 267 4.28 -6.35 10.04
CA ASN A 267 3.14 -5.65 9.46
C ASN A 267 3.57 -4.38 8.72
N TRP A 268 2.64 -3.80 8.00
CA TRP A 268 2.77 -2.58 7.24
C TRP A 268 2.80 -1.32 8.12
N GLY A 269 3.27 -0.20 7.59
CA GLY A 269 3.41 1.05 8.32
C GLY A 269 2.12 1.58 8.94
N PHE A 270 0.96 1.37 8.27
CA PHE A 270 -0.35 1.78 8.80
C PHE A 270 -0.70 1.15 10.17
N ALA A 271 -0.09 0.02 10.50
CA ALA A 271 -0.38 -0.69 11.76
C ALA A 271 0.09 0.09 13.00
N TRP A 272 1.04 1.02 12.83
CA TRP A 272 1.53 1.85 13.93
C TRP A 272 0.40 2.56 14.68
N ASP A 273 -0.47 3.26 13.96
CA ASP A 273 -1.60 3.99 14.55
C ASP A 273 -2.59 3.04 15.24
N ARG A 274 -2.82 1.86 14.65
CA ARG A 274 -3.68 0.84 15.26
C ARG A 274 -3.17 0.39 16.63
N PHE A 275 -1.86 0.27 16.76
CA PHE A 275 -1.23 -0.12 18.03
C PHE A 275 -1.21 1.02 19.04
N LYS A 276 -1.02 2.25 18.57
CA LYS A 276 -0.89 3.44 19.41
C LYS A 276 -2.23 4.00 19.87
N ASP A 277 -3.21 4.08 18.95
CA ASP A 277 -4.40 4.92 19.14
C ASP A 277 -5.71 4.14 19.29
N ASP A 278 -5.84 2.93 18.71
CA ASP A 278 -7.08 2.15 18.83
C ASP A 278 -7.50 1.96 20.29
N ALA A 279 -8.79 2.18 20.58
CA ALA A 279 -9.32 2.13 21.95
C ALA A 279 -9.09 0.78 22.64
N ASP A 280 -9.14 -0.32 21.87
CA ASP A 280 -8.96 -1.69 22.34
C ASP A 280 -7.50 -2.18 22.34
N SER A 281 -6.52 -1.31 22.00
CA SER A 281 -5.10 -1.70 22.02
C SER A 281 -4.58 -1.87 23.45
N GLN A 282 -4.05 -3.08 23.74
CA GLN A 282 -3.42 -3.45 25.00
C GLN A 282 -1.91 -3.14 25.02
N VAL A 283 -1.38 -2.66 23.89
CA VAL A 283 0.06 -2.41 23.71
C VAL A 283 0.42 -0.93 23.61
N LYS A 284 -0.49 -0.03 23.94
CA LYS A 284 -0.24 1.43 23.93
C LYS A 284 1.00 1.77 24.75
N GLY A 285 1.91 2.55 24.16
CA GLY A 285 3.16 2.95 24.80
C GLY A 285 4.22 1.84 24.91
N LYS A 286 3.92 0.59 24.51
CA LYS A 286 4.79 -0.59 24.64
C LYS A 286 5.39 -1.04 23.30
N VAL A 287 5.11 -0.33 22.20
CA VAL A 287 5.49 -0.73 20.85
C VAL A 287 6.81 -0.11 20.46
N GLY A 288 7.71 -0.93 19.92
CA GLY A 288 8.87 -0.50 19.15
C GLY A 288 8.77 -0.94 17.69
N VAL A 289 9.55 -0.28 16.84
CA VAL A 289 9.69 -0.58 15.42
C VAL A 289 11.17 -0.75 15.11
N MET A 290 11.51 -1.78 14.35
CA MET A 290 12.88 -2.01 13.90
C MET A 290 12.89 -2.57 12.47
N PRO A 291 14.03 -2.51 11.74
CA PRO A 291 14.21 -3.23 10.49
C PRO A 291 13.93 -4.73 10.68
N LEU A 292 13.49 -5.39 9.61
CA LEU A 292 13.27 -6.84 9.63
C LEU A 292 14.61 -7.58 9.87
N PRO A 293 14.61 -8.64 10.67
CA PRO A 293 15.79 -9.49 10.82
C PRO A 293 16.26 -10.08 9.50
N SER A 294 17.54 -10.38 9.41
CA SER A 294 18.13 -11.01 8.23
C SER A 294 18.30 -12.52 8.38
N MET A 295 18.44 -13.22 7.27
CA MET A 295 19.05 -14.55 7.27
C MET A 295 20.50 -14.42 7.77
N THR A 296 21.01 -15.46 8.45
CA THR A 296 22.39 -15.46 8.94
C THR A 296 23.39 -15.25 7.81
N GLY A 297 24.27 -14.26 7.95
CA GLY A 297 25.18 -13.81 6.90
C GLY A 297 24.56 -12.95 5.81
N GLY A 298 23.25 -12.65 5.90
CA GLY A 298 22.53 -11.80 4.96
C GLY A 298 22.39 -10.35 5.42
N LYS A 299 21.48 -9.62 4.77
CA LYS A 299 21.13 -8.23 5.10
C LYS A 299 19.63 -8.12 5.38
N SER A 300 19.24 -7.17 6.21
CA SER A 300 17.84 -6.81 6.35
C SER A 300 17.24 -6.46 5.00
N ALA A 301 16.05 -6.97 4.73
CA ALA A 301 15.29 -6.67 3.53
C ALA A 301 13.84 -6.40 3.92
N THR A 302 13.21 -5.43 3.29
CA THR A 302 11.79 -5.15 3.49
C THR A 302 11.03 -5.09 2.18
N CYS A 303 9.77 -5.46 2.25
CA CYS A 303 8.83 -5.37 1.15
C CYS A 303 8.20 -3.97 1.16
N VAL A 304 8.37 -3.24 0.04
CA VAL A 304 7.69 -1.97 -0.18
C VAL A 304 6.29 -2.22 -0.73
N GLY A 305 5.34 -1.58 -0.12
CA GLY A 305 3.97 -1.44 -0.58
C GLY A 305 3.64 0.02 -0.90
N GLY A 306 2.37 0.37 -0.81
CA GLY A 306 1.88 1.72 -1.02
C GLY A 306 0.85 1.81 -2.14
N TRP A 307 0.23 2.96 -2.24
CA TRP A 307 -0.96 3.16 -3.05
C TRP A 307 -0.77 4.30 -4.03
N GLN A 308 -1.46 4.19 -5.15
CA GLN A 308 -1.31 5.08 -6.30
C GLN A 308 -2.69 5.58 -6.75
N TRP A 309 -2.80 6.86 -7.09
CA TRP A 309 -3.98 7.43 -7.73
C TRP A 309 -3.90 7.26 -9.23
N ALA A 310 -4.86 6.61 -9.82
CA ALA A 310 -4.97 6.41 -11.27
C ALA A 310 -6.31 6.92 -11.80
N VAL A 311 -6.31 7.47 -13.01
CA VAL A 311 -7.52 7.91 -13.71
C VAL A 311 -7.98 6.79 -14.65
N SER A 312 -9.29 6.52 -14.65
CA SER A 312 -9.90 5.56 -15.57
C SER A 312 -9.78 6.01 -17.03
N ALA A 313 -9.33 5.12 -17.92
CA ALA A 313 -9.39 5.36 -19.35
C ALA A 313 -10.83 5.56 -19.87
N PHE A 314 -11.82 5.09 -19.11
CA PHE A 314 -13.24 5.14 -19.45
C PHE A 314 -13.99 6.32 -18.81
N SER A 315 -13.32 7.09 -17.95
CA SER A 315 -13.88 8.31 -17.35
C SER A 315 -14.31 9.31 -18.42
N LYS A 316 -15.46 9.93 -18.22
CA LYS A 316 -15.96 11.04 -19.04
C LYS A 316 -15.44 12.41 -18.57
N SER A 317 -14.81 12.45 -17.38
CA SER A 317 -14.30 13.65 -16.72
C SER A 317 -12.79 13.58 -16.49
N LYS A 318 -12.03 13.12 -17.50
CA LYS A 318 -10.58 12.83 -17.40
C LYS A 318 -9.76 14.03 -16.92
N ALA A 319 -10.02 15.23 -17.45
CA ALA A 319 -9.27 16.43 -17.10
C ALA A 319 -9.50 16.85 -15.63
N GLU A 320 -10.74 16.80 -15.16
CA GLU A 320 -11.09 17.09 -13.77
C GLU A 320 -10.56 16.02 -12.83
N SER A 321 -10.62 14.75 -13.25
CA SER A 321 -10.02 13.61 -12.52
C SER A 321 -8.51 13.79 -12.37
N ALA A 322 -7.81 14.17 -13.42
CA ALA A 322 -6.38 14.41 -13.38
C ALA A 322 -6.00 15.59 -12.45
N LYS A 323 -6.79 16.67 -12.43
CA LYS A 323 -6.59 17.79 -11.48
C LYS A 323 -6.74 17.32 -10.02
N LEU A 324 -7.77 16.53 -9.74
CA LEU A 324 -7.95 15.96 -8.40
C LEU A 324 -6.78 15.03 -8.05
N VAL A 325 -6.34 14.17 -8.95
CA VAL A 325 -5.17 13.29 -8.74
C VAL A 325 -3.90 14.10 -8.46
N GLN A 326 -3.65 15.21 -9.17
CA GLN A 326 -2.52 16.09 -8.89
C GLN A 326 -2.58 16.69 -7.48
N PHE A 327 -3.75 17.13 -7.04
CA PHE A 327 -3.94 17.62 -5.67
C PHE A 327 -3.67 16.51 -4.65
N LEU A 328 -4.26 15.33 -4.83
CA LEU A 328 -4.12 14.19 -3.92
C LEU A 328 -2.69 13.66 -3.83
N ALA A 329 -1.94 13.74 -4.93
CA ALA A 329 -0.54 13.32 -5.02
C ALA A 329 0.46 14.45 -4.68
N SER A 330 0.00 15.61 -4.20
CA SER A 330 0.87 16.73 -3.85
C SER A 330 1.64 16.51 -2.55
N ALA A 331 2.74 17.25 -2.38
CA ALA A 331 3.50 17.26 -1.13
C ALA A 331 2.65 17.66 0.08
N ASN A 332 1.70 18.60 -0.08
CA ASN A 332 0.81 19.01 0.99
C ASN A 332 -0.17 17.91 1.41
N SER A 333 -0.75 17.20 0.45
CA SER A 333 -1.59 16.02 0.73
C SER A 333 -0.79 14.90 1.38
N SER A 334 0.46 14.69 0.94
CA SER A 334 1.37 13.73 1.56
C SER A 334 1.71 14.10 3.01
N LYS A 335 1.96 15.39 3.32
CA LYS A 335 2.15 15.89 4.69
C LYS A 335 0.91 15.68 5.56
N PHE A 336 -0.27 15.98 5.02
CA PHE A 336 -1.53 15.79 5.71
C PHE A 336 -1.73 14.32 6.10
N LEU A 337 -1.58 13.41 5.14
CA LEU A 337 -1.72 11.96 5.39
C LEU A 337 -0.68 11.43 6.38
N ALA A 338 0.53 11.97 6.34
CA ALA A 338 1.59 11.63 7.28
C ALA A 338 1.26 12.09 8.70
N ALA A 339 0.85 13.35 8.87
CA ALA A 339 0.58 13.94 10.17
C ALA A 339 -0.68 13.37 10.83
N GLU A 340 -1.78 13.23 10.07
CA GLU A 340 -3.08 12.84 10.60
C GLU A 340 -3.32 11.32 10.64
N GLY A 341 -2.54 10.55 9.89
CA GLY A 341 -2.74 9.11 9.77
C GLY A 341 -1.50 8.25 9.83
N SER A 342 -0.34 8.84 10.13
CA SER A 342 0.96 8.13 10.09
C SER A 342 1.18 7.34 8.80
N LEU A 343 0.53 7.74 7.69
CA LEU A 343 0.76 7.14 6.39
C LEU A 343 2.12 7.60 5.86
N LEU A 344 2.95 6.64 5.48
CA LEU A 344 4.32 6.93 5.05
C LEU A 344 4.33 7.82 3.80
N PRO A 345 5.11 8.91 3.79
CA PRO A 345 5.18 9.81 2.64
C PRO A 345 5.83 9.16 1.41
N THR A 346 5.39 9.55 0.23
CA THR A 346 6.07 9.23 -1.04
C THR A 346 7.15 10.26 -1.40
N TYR A 347 7.16 11.42 -0.74
CA TYR A 347 8.17 12.46 -0.88
C TYR A 347 9.25 12.32 0.17
N GLN A 348 10.52 12.27 -0.25
CA GLN A 348 11.66 12.20 0.68
C GLN A 348 11.70 13.40 1.65
N SER A 349 11.37 14.60 1.16
CA SER A 349 11.38 15.83 1.96
C SER A 349 10.40 15.82 3.13
N VAL A 350 9.33 15.04 3.06
CA VAL A 350 8.32 14.98 4.13
C VAL A 350 8.84 14.18 5.34
N TYR A 351 9.76 13.23 5.16
CA TYR A 351 10.39 12.51 6.27
C TYR A 351 11.28 13.38 7.18
N THR A 352 11.74 14.54 6.65
CA THR A 352 12.57 15.50 7.37
C THR A 352 11.82 16.79 7.71
N ASP A 353 10.55 16.87 7.39
CA ASP A 353 9.69 18.02 7.70
C ASP A 353 9.51 18.13 9.22
N ALA A 354 9.82 19.31 9.78
CA ALA A 354 9.86 19.51 11.23
C ALA A 354 8.51 19.28 11.92
N ASP A 355 7.42 19.68 11.26
CA ASP A 355 6.06 19.52 11.81
C ASP A 355 5.63 18.05 11.77
N VAL A 356 5.91 17.35 10.67
CA VAL A 356 5.62 15.92 10.53
C VAL A 356 6.43 15.11 11.53
N VAL A 357 7.74 15.34 11.63
CA VAL A 357 8.62 14.61 12.56
C VAL A 357 8.23 14.85 14.03
N LYS A 358 7.74 16.06 14.36
CA LYS A 358 7.24 16.35 15.71
C LYS A 358 5.98 15.52 16.04
N GLN A 359 5.07 15.36 15.08
CA GLN A 359 3.82 14.61 15.27
C GLN A 359 4.03 13.10 15.17
N VAL A 360 4.93 12.65 14.29
CA VAL A 360 5.16 11.25 13.96
C VAL A 360 6.67 10.92 14.08
N PRO A 361 7.23 10.91 15.31
CA PRO A 361 8.69 10.79 15.52
C PRO A 361 9.32 9.52 14.94
N TRP A 362 8.57 8.41 14.85
CA TRP A 362 9.06 7.14 14.32
C TRP A 362 9.40 7.17 12.82
N PHE A 363 8.96 8.20 12.09
CA PHE A 363 9.31 8.37 10.68
C PHE A 363 10.81 8.51 10.44
N LYS A 364 11.59 8.98 11.43
CA LYS A 364 13.06 9.02 11.35
C LYS A 364 13.64 7.62 11.16
N ASP A 365 13.09 6.65 11.87
CA ASP A 365 13.54 5.26 11.80
C ASP A 365 12.97 4.57 10.56
N ALA A 366 11.72 4.87 10.20
CA ALA A 366 11.04 4.34 9.04
C ALA A 366 11.66 4.77 7.70
N ALA A 367 12.19 6.00 7.60
CA ALA A 367 12.70 6.55 6.35
C ALA A 367 13.74 5.64 5.68
N ASN A 368 14.75 5.20 6.43
CA ASN A 368 15.81 4.34 5.91
C ASN A 368 15.28 2.96 5.47
N VAL A 369 14.29 2.43 6.18
CA VAL A 369 13.66 1.15 5.85
C VAL A 369 12.89 1.26 4.52
N VAL A 370 12.12 2.34 4.33
CA VAL A 370 11.35 2.57 3.10
C VAL A 370 12.27 2.83 1.92
N ILE A 371 13.32 3.65 2.10
CA ILE A 371 14.28 4.01 1.04
C ILE A 371 15.07 2.78 0.57
N ALA A 372 15.46 1.91 1.50
CA ALA A 372 16.20 0.68 1.20
C ALA A 372 15.28 -0.50 0.83
N GLY A 373 13.98 -0.30 0.86
CA GLY A 373 13.00 -1.35 0.60
C GLY A 373 12.96 -1.80 -0.85
N GLN A 374 12.53 -3.04 -1.06
CA GLN A 374 12.45 -3.66 -2.38
C GLN A 374 10.99 -3.78 -2.83
N ALA A 375 10.74 -3.42 -4.09
CA ALA A 375 9.43 -3.59 -4.70
C ALA A 375 9.18 -5.07 -5.01
N ARG A 376 7.93 -5.52 -4.86
CA ARG A 376 7.47 -6.78 -5.42
C ARG A 376 7.69 -6.79 -6.94
N PRO A 377 7.78 -7.97 -7.61
CA PRO A 377 8.01 -8.04 -9.04
C PRO A 377 7.02 -7.16 -9.83
N ILE A 378 7.52 -6.32 -10.73
CA ILE A 378 6.69 -5.50 -11.62
C ILE A 378 6.41 -6.30 -12.89
N SER A 379 5.14 -6.54 -13.21
CA SER A 379 4.72 -7.32 -14.38
C SER A 379 3.36 -6.87 -14.89
N ALA A 380 3.19 -6.87 -16.21
CA ALA A 380 1.87 -6.72 -16.85
C ALA A 380 0.90 -7.87 -16.47
N GLN A 381 1.42 -8.98 -15.95
CA GLN A 381 0.67 -10.16 -15.53
C GLN A 381 0.78 -10.36 -14.01
N TYR A 382 0.95 -9.29 -13.25
CA TYR A 382 1.22 -9.36 -11.82
C TYR A 382 0.21 -10.21 -11.04
N GLY A 383 -1.07 -10.16 -11.42
CA GLY A 383 -2.09 -11.01 -10.78
C GLY A 383 -1.73 -12.51 -10.80
N GLN A 384 -1.17 -13.02 -11.88
CA GLN A 384 -0.73 -14.41 -12.01
C GLN A 384 0.57 -14.68 -11.24
N VAL A 385 1.50 -13.72 -11.24
CA VAL A 385 2.74 -13.78 -10.44
C VAL A 385 2.41 -13.86 -8.95
N SER A 386 1.57 -12.94 -8.48
CA SER A 386 1.10 -12.91 -7.10
C SER A 386 0.40 -14.22 -6.71
N ASP A 387 -0.51 -14.71 -7.55
CA ASP A 387 -1.24 -15.96 -7.29
C ASP A 387 -0.29 -17.16 -7.19
N ALA A 388 0.69 -17.28 -8.08
CA ALA A 388 1.70 -18.33 -8.02
C ALA A 388 2.47 -18.33 -6.70
N ILE A 389 2.91 -17.16 -6.24
CA ILE A 389 3.72 -17.03 -5.03
C ILE A 389 2.86 -17.19 -3.78
N ARG A 390 1.78 -16.40 -3.62
CA ARG A 390 1.00 -16.35 -2.38
C ARG A 390 0.30 -17.65 -2.04
N THR A 391 -0.31 -18.31 -3.04
CA THR A 391 -1.03 -19.58 -2.79
C THR A 391 -0.07 -20.71 -2.45
N THR A 392 1.07 -20.77 -3.11
CA THR A 392 2.08 -21.81 -2.86
C THR A 392 2.83 -21.55 -1.55
N THR A 393 3.15 -20.29 -1.22
CA THR A 393 3.72 -19.93 0.10
C THR A 393 2.79 -20.37 1.23
N SER A 394 1.49 -20.08 1.14
CA SER A 394 0.51 -20.51 2.12
C SER A 394 0.42 -22.05 2.22
N ALA A 395 0.48 -22.75 1.08
CA ALA A 395 0.48 -24.22 1.06
C ALA A 395 1.72 -24.83 1.75
N ILE A 396 2.90 -24.20 1.58
CA ILE A 396 4.12 -24.61 2.30
C ILE A 396 3.95 -24.37 3.81
N LEU A 397 3.48 -23.19 4.21
CA LEU A 397 3.25 -22.84 5.61
C LEU A 397 2.18 -23.74 6.26
N ALA A 398 1.17 -24.15 5.51
CA ALA A 398 0.16 -25.12 5.92
C ALA A 398 0.68 -26.58 5.93
N ARG A 399 1.93 -26.81 5.50
CA ARG A 399 2.55 -28.16 5.34
C ARG A 399 1.81 -29.10 4.41
N THR A 400 1.02 -28.57 3.48
CA THR A 400 0.41 -29.34 2.39
C THR A 400 1.38 -29.58 1.23
N LYS A 401 2.49 -28.83 1.22
CA LYS A 401 3.64 -28.97 0.31
C LYS A 401 4.95 -28.87 1.07
N THR A 402 5.98 -29.57 0.59
CA THR A 402 7.36 -29.30 1.05
C THR A 402 7.85 -27.96 0.49
N SER A 403 8.88 -27.36 1.10
CA SER A 403 9.50 -26.15 0.55
C SER A 403 10.03 -26.38 -0.87
N ALA A 404 10.67 -27.53 -1.12
CA ALA A 404 11.21 -27.88 -2.42
C ALA A 404 10.14 -28.02 -3.51
N ASP A 405 9.05 -28.77 -3.24
CA ASP A 405 7.95 -28.94 -4.19
C ASP A 405 7.22 -27.63 -4.46
N GLY A 406 6.97 -26.84 -3.40
CA GLY A 406 6.34 -25.55 -3.55
C GLY A 406 7.18 -24.55 -4.37
N VAL A 407 8.48 -24.46 -4.13
CA VAL A 407 9.38 -23.61 -4.90
C VAL A 407 9.46 -24.05 -6.37
N ALA A 408 9.51 -25.36 -6.65
CA ALA A 408 9.46 -25.89 -8.01
C ALA A 408 8.13 -25.55 -8.72
N GLU A 409 6.99 -25.56 -7.99
CA GLU A 409 5.71 -25.13 -8.52
C GLU A 409 5.70 -23.62 -8.83
N ILE A 410 6.20 -22.76 -7.92
CA ILE A 410 6.34 -21.33 -8.17
C ILE A 410 7.12 -21.09 -9.46
N GLU A 411 8.30 -21.69 -9.61
CA GLU A 411 9.12 -21.58 -10.82
C GLU A 411 8.35 -21.98 -12.08
N THR A 412 7.68 -23.12 -12.03
CA THR A 412 6.88 -23.64 -13.16
C THR A 412 5.76 -22.67 -13.56
N ARG A 413 5.06 -22.12 -12.60
CA ARG A 413 3.96 -21.16 -12.83
C ARG A 413 4.49 -19.84 -13.37
N LEU A 414 5.60 -19.32 -12.82
CA LEU A 414 6.24 -18.09 -13.30
C LEU A 414 6.75 -18.25 -14.74
N ASN A 415 7.37 -19.37 -15.07
CA ASN A 415 7.84 -19.64 -16.44
C ASN A 415 6.70 -19.68 -17.48
N ARG A 416 5.46 -19.99 -17.10
CA ARG A 416 4.28 -19.90 -17.97
C ARG A 416 3.79 -18.46 -18.18
N VAL A 417 3.91 -17.64 -17.15
CA VAL A 417 3.51 -16.21 -17.19
C VAL A 417 4.47 -15.38 -18.02
N MET A 418 5.76 -15.80 -18.11
CA MET A 418 6.81 -15.06 -18.79
C MET A 418 7.01 -15.44 -20.27
N ARG A 419 6.20 -16.34 -20.79
CA ARG A 419 6.17 -16.69 -22.23
C ARG A 419 5.30 -15.75 -23.01
#